data_bc3b26a451a6140ae9456755773c4974
#
_entry.id   bc3b26a451a6140ae9456755773c4974
#
_cell.length_a   1.000
_cell.length_b   1.000
_cell.length_c   1.000
_cell.angle_alpha   90.00
_cell.angle_beta   90.00
_cell.angle_gamma   90.00
#
_symmetry.space_group_name_H-M   'P 1'
#
loop_
_entity.id
_entity.type
_entity.pdbx_description
1 polymer ?
#
loop_
_entity_poly.entity_id
_entity_poly.type
_entity_poly.pdbx_seq_one_letter_code
_entity_poly.pdbx_strand_id
1 'polypeptide(L)'
;SALAGVLMVTAWRMNEWHGIKTIFSRKVWTGVAQFLITMVSTVVFDLTVAIVIGIVTALLMFVWNAARLTIETEPVDKVRLERLHRMGKPVDESRAKSILVSYVNGSLFFANCADLKRKLLSVDFTGCEHLILSLRGVSATDISGVQTLMEVCALIAQKGVTVSICGVHENVAGFFQKVGLT
;
A
#
# COMPACT_ATOMS: atom_id res chain seq x y z
N SER A 1 41.53 -13.26 29.16
CA SER A 1 41.01 -11.95 29.59
C SER A 1 41.45 -10.78 28.72
N ALA A 2 42.67 -10.74 28.17
CA ALA A 2 43.13 -9.67 27.27
C ALA A 2 42.37 -9.67 25.92
N LEU A 3 42.09 -10.82 25.35
CA LEU A 3 41.31 -11.01 24.12
C LEU A 3 39.89 -10.44 24.25
N ALA A 4 39.24 -10.66 25.39
CA ALA A 4 37.91 -10.12 25.65
C ALA A 4 37.87 -8.59 25.68
N GLY A 5 38.92 -7.97 26.25
CA GLY A 5 39.06 -6.50 26.25
C GLY A 5 39.23 -5.92 24.84
N VAL A 6 40.06 -6.57 24.01
CA VAL A 6 40.23 -6.13 22.60
C VAL A 6 38.94 -6.26 21.82
N LEU A 7 38.22 -7.38 21.97
CA LEU A 7 36.93 -7.57 21.30
C LEU A 7 35.88 -6.52 21.73
N MET A 8 35.86 -6.16 23.02
CA MET A 8 34.92 -5.18 23.55
C MET A 8 35.20 -3.76 23.00
N VAL A 9 36.46 -3.37 22.92
CA VAL A 9 36.90 -2.09 22.34
C VAL A 9 36.60 -2.07 20.84
N THR A 10 36.86 -3.17 20.12
CA THR A 10 36.59 -3.27 18.68
C THR A 10 35.08 -3.19 18.40
N ALA A 11 34.26 -3.91 19.15
CA ALA A 11 32.81 -3.85 19.03
C ALA A 11 32.26 -2.42 19.28
N TRP A 12 32.81 -1.72 20.27
CA TRP A 12 32.44 -0.34 20.53
C TRP A 12 32.81 0.61 19.40
N ARG A 13 33.96 0.45 18.77
CA ARG A 13 34.44 1.28 17.65
C ARG A 13 33.72 0.98 16.33
N MET A 14 33.31 -0.28 16.11
CA MET A 14 32.58 -0.69 14.90
C MET A 14 31.08 -0.34 14.98
N ASN A 15 30.59 0.08 16.15
CA ASN A 15 29.18 0.38 16.31
C ASN A 15 28.83 1.72 15.65
N GLU A 16 27.96 1.71 14.65
CA GLU A 16 27.43 2.91 13.99
C GLU A 16 26.39 3.62 14.86
N TRP A 17 26.85 4.32 15.88
CA TRP A 17 25.98 5.10 16.79
C TRP A 17 25.04 6.07 16.07
N HIS A 18 25.47 6.56 14.91
CA HIS A 18 24.64 7.47 14.09
C HIS A 18 23.45 6.77 13.48
N GLY A 19 23.63 5.55 12.96
CA GLY A 19 22.54 4.72 12.42
C GLY A 19 21.52 4.35 13.49
N ILE A 20 21.99 3.89 14.65
CA ILE A 20 21.14 3.53 15.78
C ILE A 20 20.33 4.75 16.26
N LYS A 21 20.98 5.91 16.45
CA LYS A 21 20.32 7.15 16.88
C LYS A 21 19.26 7.62 15.87
N THR A 22 19.50 7.44 14.57
CA THR A 22 18.56 7.81 13.52
C THR A 22 17.32 6.91 13.52
N ILE A 23 17.48 5.59 13.71
CA ILE A 23 16.37 4.64 13.81
C ILE A 23 15.49 4.96 15.03
N PHE A 24 16.09 5.22 16.18
CA PHE A 24 15.37 5.60 17.39
C PHE A 24 14.72 6.97 17.31
N SER A 25 15.40 7.97 16.72
CA SER A 25 14.90 9.35 16.60
C SER A 25 13.71 9.45 15.65
N ARG A 26 13.71 8.68 14.57
CA ARG A 26 12.62 8.71 13.57
C ARG A 26 11.41 7.85 13.95
N LYS A 27 11.38 7.24 15.15
CA LYS A 27 10.28 6.39 15.64
C LYS A 27 9.81 5.33 14.64
N VAL A 28 10.73 4.76 13.85
CA VAL A 28 10.41 3.67 12.93
C VAL A 28 10.28 2.39 13.77
N TRP A 29 9.11 2.20 14.38
CA TRP A 29 8.84 1.07 15.29
C TRP A 29 9.19 -0.29 14.68
N THR A 30 8.97 -0.43 13.37
CA THR A 30 9.30 -1.64 12.63
C THR A 30 10.81 -1.93 12.65
N GLY A 31 11.64 -0.91 12.42
CA GLY A 31 13.11 -1.04 12.46
C GLY A 31 13.63 -1.30 13.87
N VAL A 32 13.05 -0.65 14.88
CA VAL A 32 13.41 -0.85 16.29
C VAL A 32 13.07 -2.28 16.72
N ALA A 33 11.88 -2.78 16.38
CA ALA A 33 11.47 -4.15 16.69
C ALA A 33 12.39 -5.19 16.03
N GLN A 34 12.73 -5.00 14.76
CA GLN A 34 13.65 -5.89 14.04
C GLN A 34 15.05 -5.89 14.67
N PHE A 35 15.59 -4.72 15.01
CA PHE A 35 16.87 -4.59 15.68
C PHE A 35 16.88 -5.32 17.03
N LEU A 36 15.84 -5.16 17.86
CA LEU A 36 15.72 -5.82 19.14
C LEU A 36 15.61 -7.34 19.01
N ILE A 37 14.80 -7.83 18.06
CA ILE A 37 14.64 -9.27 17.80
C ILE A 37 16.00 -9.88 17.41
N THR A 38 16.71 -9.25 16.48
CA THR A 38 18.03 -9.76 16.04
C THR A 38 19.05 -9.70 17.16
N MET A 39 19.07 -8.63 17.95
CA MET A 39 19.98 -8.48 19.10
C MET A 39 19.74 -9.56 20.16
N VAL A 40 18.48 -9.78 20.57
CA VAL A 40 18.13 -10.81 21.53
C VAL A 40 18.47 -12.20 20.98
N SER A 41 18.16 -12.45 19.70
CA SER A 41 18.49 -13.73 19.07
C SER A 41 19.98 -14.00 19.04
N THR A 42 20.82 -12.98 18.84
CA THR A 42 22.29 -13.13 18.85
C THR A 42 22.84 -13.47 20.23
N VAL A 43 22.17 -12.98 21.29
CA VAL A 43 22.61 -13.27 22.68
C VAL A 43 22.15 -14.64 23.16
N VAL A 44 20.94 -15.07 22.75
CA VAL A 44 20.30 -16.31 23.22
C VAL A 44 20.72 -17.52 22.38
N PHE A 45 20.88 -17.34 21.09
CA PHE A 45 21.23 -18.40 20.14
C PHE A 45 22.63 -18.16 19.55
N ASP A 46 23.07 -19.11 18.74
CA ASP A 46 24.31 -18.97 17.99
C ASP A 46 24.15 -17.91 16.87
N LEU A 47 25.26 -17.29 16.47
CA LEU A 47 25.30 -16.24 15.44
C LEU A 47 24.60 -16.69 14.14
N THR A 48 24.78 -17.94 13.73
CA THR A 48 24.16 -18.49 12.52
C THR A 48 22.64 -18.50 12.60
N VAL A 49 22.09 -18.93 13.73
CA VAL A 49 20.64 -18.95 13.97
C VAL A 49 20.08 -17.53 14.03
N ALA A 50 20.79 -16.60 14.68
CA ALA A 50 20.38 -15.21 14.77
C ALA A 50 20.27 -14.52 13.38
N ILE A 51 21.22 -14.83 12.47
CA ILE A 51 21.17 -14.31 11.09
C ILE A 51 19.92 -14.82 10.36
N VAL A 52 19.62 -16.12 10.46
CA VAL A 52 18.43 -16.71 9.82
C VAL A 52 17.15 -16.06 10.36
N ILE A 53 17.02 -15.93 11.69
CA ILE A 53 15.88 -15.26 12.33
C ILE A 53 15.75 -13.81 11.85
N GLY A 54 16.86 -13.08 11.77
CA GLY A 54 16.90 -11.70 11.28
C GLY A 54 16.39 -11.58 9.84
N ILE A 55 16.87 -12.46 8.94
CA ILE A 55 16.44 -12.46 7.53
C ILE A 55 14.95 -12.80 7.41
N VAL A 56 14.48 -13.84 8.08
CA VAL A 56 13.07 -14.25 8.05
C VAL A 56 12.17 -13.13 8.57
N THR A 57 12.54 -12.51 9.69
CA THR A 57 11.78 -11.40 10.27
C THR A 57 11.76 -10.19 9.34
N ALA A 58 12.89 -9.87 8.71
CA ALA A 58 12.97 -8.78 7.73
C ALA A 58 12.07 -9.02 6.52
N LEU A 59 12.07 -10.24 5.97
CA LEU A 59 11.21 -10.63 4.86
C LEU A 59 9.72 -10.55 5.23
N LEU A 60 9.34 -11.05 6.38
CA LEU A 60 7.96 -10.98 6.87
C LEU A 60 7.50 -9.53 7.03
N MET A 61 8.31 -8.67 7.64
CA MET A 61 8.00 -7.26 7.78
C MET A 61 7.93 -6.53 6.43
N PHE A 62 8.80 -6.87 5.49
CA PHE A 62 8.78 -6.33 4.14
C PHE A 62 7.47 -6.69 3.42
N VAL A 63 7.09 -7.98 3.43
CA VAL A 63 5.84 -8.45 2.83
C VAL A 63 4.63 -7.77 3.48
N TRP A 64 4.61 -7.66 4.81
CA TRP A 64 3.54 -6.98 5.53
C TRP A 64 3.39 -5.50 5.14
N ASN A 65 4.50 -4.79 4.99
CA ASN A 65 4.47 -3.40 4.54
C ASN A 65 4.10 -3.26 3.05
N ALA A 66 4.58 -4.16 2.20
CA ALA A 66 4.24 -4.17 0.78
C ALA A 66 2.77 -4.50 0.52
N ALA A 67 2.13 -5.27 1.41
CA ALA A 67 0.72 -5.63 1.34
C ALA A 67 -0.24 -4.52 1.82
N ARG A 68 0.27 -3.38 2.30
CA ARG A 68 -0.60 -2.28 2.75
C ARG A 68 -1.25 -1.58 1.55
N LEU A 69 -2.57 -1.60 1.53
CA LEU A 69 -3.40 -0.90 0.55
C LEU A 69 -4.09 0.28 1.23
N THR A 70 -3.94 1.47 0.65
CA THR A 70 -4.66 2.66 1.08
C THR A 70 -5.72 3.01 0.04
N ILE A 71 -6.96 3.14 0.49
CA ILE A 71 -8.08 3.57 -0.35
C ILE A 71 -8.65 4.82 0.27
N GLU A 72 -8.64 5.90 -0.50
CA GLU A 72 -9.22 7.18 -0.12
C GLU A 72 -10.37 7.47 -1.07
N THR A 73 -11.57 7.59 -0.54
CA THR A 73 -12.77 7.90 -1.31
C THR A 73 -13.24 9.29 -0.96
N GLU A 74 -13.30 10.15 -1.96
CA GLU A 74 -13.72 11.53 -1.81
C GLU A 74 -14.76 11.88 -2.87
N PRO A 75 -15.75 12.73 -2.54
CA PRO A 75 -16.59 13.34 -3.56
C PRO A 75 -15.74 14.23 -4.47
N VAL A 76 -16.18 14.44 -5.69
CA VAL A 76 -15.46 15.32 -6.63
C VAL A 76 -15.33 16.71 -6.02
N ASP A 77 -14.09 17.12 -5.73
CA ASP A 77 -13.78 18.37 -5.04
C ASP A 77 -14.11 19.60 -5.91
N LYS A 78 -14.70 20.61 -5.28
CA LYS A 78 -15.00 21.91 -5.93
C LYS A 78 -13.78 22.54 -6.58
N VAL A 79 -12.59 22.37 -6.00
CA VAL A 79 -11.34 22.89 -6.54
C VAL A 79 -10.98 22.23 -7.89
N ARG A 80 -11.30 20.95 -8.07
CA ARG A 80 -11.13 20.26 -9.36
C ARG A 80 -12.15 20.71 -10.39
N LEU A 81 -13.38 20.95 -9.97
CA LEU A 81 -14.44 21.51 -10.82
C LEU A 81 -14.07 22.89 -11.33
N GLU A 82 -13.59 23.78 -10.48
CA GLU A 82 -13.10 25.11 -10.87
C GLU A 82 -11.90 25.03 -11.83
N ARG A 83 -11.00 24.06 -11.64
CA ARG A 83 -9.88 23.87 -12.57
C ARG A 83 -10.34 23.40 -13.95
N LEU A 84 -11.33 22.51 -14.03
CA LEU A 84 -11.94 22.07 -15.27
C LEU A 84 -12.70 23.22 -15.96
N HIS A 85 -13.41 24.05 -15.21
CA HIS A 85 -14.06 25.27 -15.70
C HIS A 85 -13.05 26.25 -16.32
N ARG A 86 -11.90 26.46 -15.66
CA ARG A 86 -10.79 27.29 -16.21
C ARG A 86 -10.18 26.72 -17.49
N MET A 87 -10.27 25.41 -17.71
CA MET A 87 -9.83 24.74 -18.94
C MET A 87 -10.92 24.77 -20.04
N GLY A 88 -12.02 25.51 -19.85
CA GLY A 88 -13.07 25.66 -20.85
C GLY A 88 -13.96 24.42 -21.05
N LYS A 89 -13.92 23.46 -20.14
CA LYS A 89 -14.80 22.29 -20.19
C LYS A 89 -16.07 22.57 -19.38
N PRO A 90 -17.28 22.55 -20.01
CA PRO A 90 -18.53 22.72 -19.29
C PRO A 90 -18.71 21.55 -18.32
N VAL A 91 -18.77 21.84 -17.03
CA VAL A 91 -19.02 20.85 -15.99
C VAL A 91 -20.35 21.21 -15.33
N ASP A 92 -21.27 20.27 -15.34
CA ASP A 92 -22.55 20.39 -14.67
C ASP A 92 -22.33 20.11 -13.16
N GLU A 93 -22.38 21.15 -12.34
CA GLU A 93 -22.16 21.05 -10.89
C GLU A 93 -23.19 20.17 -10.19
N SER A 94 -24.40 20.04 -10.75
CA SER A 94 -25.43 19.17 -10.18
C SER A 94 -25.07 17.70 -10.31
N ARG A 95 -24.46 17.31 -11.43
CA ARG A 95 -23.96 15.95 -11.69
C ARG A 95 -22.68 15.63 -10.92
N ALA A 96 -21.88 16.64 -10.61
CA ALA A 96 -20.63 16.43 -9.87
C ALA A 96 -20.86 15.90 -8.45
N LYS A 97 -22.00 16.22 -7.84
CA LYS A 97 -22.37 15.74 -6.50
C LYS A 97 -22.71 14.26 -6.46
N SER A 98 -23.11 13.67 -7.60
CA SER A 98 -23.40 12.24 -7.71
C SER A 98 -22.18 11.40 -8.10
N ILE A 99 -20.98 12.01 -8.16
CA ILE A 99 -19.74 11.32 -8.55
C ILE A 99 -18.82 11.18 -7.34
N LEU A 100 -18.42 9.95 -7.05
CA LEU A 100 -17.37 9.62 -6.08
C LEU A 100 -16.09 9.23 -6.81
N VAL A 101 -14.95 9.60 -6.23
CA VAL A 101 -13.63 9.20 -6.72
C VAL A 101 -12.93 8.41 -5.62
N SER A 102 -12.58 7.17 -5.92
CA SER A 102 -11.78 6.34 -5.03
C SER A 102 -10.36 6.21 -5.58
N TYR A 103 -9.39 6.66 -4.80
CA TYR A 103 -7.97 6.53 -5.08
C TYR A 103 -7.46 5.26 -4.44
N VAL A 104 -7.00 4.33 -5.25
CA VAL A 104 -6.37 3.09 -4.79
C VAL A 104 -4.86 3.27 -4.89
N ASN A 105 -4.18 3.25 -3.74
CA ASN A 105 -2.75 3.42 -3.62
C ASN A 105 -2.11 2.18 -2.99
N GLY A 106 -1.06 1.68 -3.61
CA GLY A 106 -0.34 0.48 -3.17
C GLY A 106 -0.30 -0.59 -4.24
N SER A 107 0.17 -1.77 -3.89
CA SER A 107 0.21 -2.91 -4.80
C SER A 107 -0.99 -3.82 -4.56
N LEU A 108 -1.61 -4.28 -5.64
CA LEU A 108 -2.79 -5.15 -5.63
C LEU A 108 -2.34 -6.61 -5.77
N PHE A 109 -2.16 -7.30 -4.64
CA PHE A 109 -1.81 -8.72 -4.61
C PHE A 109 -2.86 -9.53 -3.86
N PHE A 110 -2.84 -10.84 -4.03
CA PHE A 110 -3.70 -11.78 -3.32
C PHE A 110 -3.83 -11.46 -1.82
N ALA A 111 -2.71 -11.10 -1.17
CA ALA A 111 -2.68 -10.83 0.27
C ALA A 111 -3.59 -9.66 0.72
N ASN A 112 -3.90 -8.70 -0.15
CA ASN A 112 -4.72 -7.53 0.18
C ASN A 112 -6.08 -7.49 -0.55
N CYS A 113 -6.43 -8.54 -1.29
CA CYS A 113 -7.73 -8.64 -1.98
C CYS A 113 -8.92 -8.51 -1.02
N ALA A 114 -8.85 -9.15 0.15
CA ALA A 114 -9.91 -9.07 1.15
C ALA A 114 -10.07 -7.65 1.71
N ASP A 115 -8.97 -6.94 1.91
CA ASP A 115 -8.96 -5.54 2.36
C ASP A 115 -9.52 -4.60 1.30
N LEU A 116 -9.16 -4.81 0.02
CA LEU A 116 -9.71 -4.07 -1.11
C LEU A 116 -11.24 -4.20 -1.15
N LYS A 117 -11.72 -5.44 -1.13
CA LYS A 117 -13.15 -5.76 -1.17
C LYS A 117 -13.89 -5.11 0.02
N ARG A 118 -13.38 -5.29 1.22
CA ARG A 118 -13.98 -4.73 2.44
C ARG A 118 -14.05 -3.20 2.38
N LYS A 119 -12.95 -2.53 2.04
CA LYS A 119 -12.87 -1.07 2.02
C LYS A 119 -13.74 -0.45 0.94
N LEU A 120 -13.72 -0.99 -0.29
CA LEU A 120 -14.56 -0.47 -1.37
C LEU A 120 -16.05 -0.71 -1.13
N LEU A 121 -16.43 -1.87 -0.60
CA LEU A 121 -17.84 -2.18 -0.32
C LEU A 121 -18.39 -1.49 0.93
N SER A 122 -17.52 -0.99 1.83
CA SER A 122 -17.91 -0.18 2.99
C SER A 122 -18.17 1.28 2.67
N VAL A 123 -17.88 1.74 1.45
CA VAL A 123 -18.20 3.09 1.01
C VAL A 123 -19.71 3.26 0.92
N ASP A 124 -20.22 4.37 1.43
CA ASP A 124 -21.62 4.75 1.28
C ASP A 124 -21.86 5.32 -0.13
N PHE A 125 -22.65 4.60 -0.92
CA PHE A 125 -23.02 5.00 -2.28
C PHE A 125 -24.37 5.70 -2.35
N THR A 126 -24.94 6.15 -1.25
CA THR A 126 -26.23 6.84 -1.22
C THR A 126 -26.17 8.14 -2.05
N GLY A 127 -26.97 8.21 -3.11
CA GLY A 127 -26.96 9.35 -4.03
C GLY A 127 -25.78 9.38 -5.02
N CYS A 128 -24.98 8.31 -5.08
CA CYS A 128 -23.91 8.17 -6.05
C CYS A 128 -24.40 7.47 -7.32
N GLU A 129 -24.25 8.11 -8.48
CA GLU A 129 -24.53 7.52 -9.79
C GLU A 129 -23.27 6.97 -10.46
N HIS A 130 -22.13 7.61 -10.20
CA HIS A 130 -20.87 7.24 -10.83
C HIS A 130 -19.73 7.14 -9.80
N LEU A 131 -19.02 6.02 -9.86
CA LEU A 131 -17.76 5.80 -9.12
C LEU A 131 -16.59 5.78 -10.08
N ILE A 132 -15.63 6.66 -9.88
CA ILE A 132 -14.37 6.67 -10.60
C ILE A 132 -13.29 6.03 -9.73
N LEU A 133 -12.80 4.88 -10.17
CA LEU A 133 -11.68 4.17 -9.55
C LEU A 133 -10.36 4.62 -10.17
N SER A 134 -9.56 5.37 -9.44
CA SER A 134 -8.24 5.78 -9.88
C SER A 134 -7.19 4.78 -9.44
N LEU A 135 -6.58 4.08 -10.38
CA LEU A 135 -5.49 3.11 -10.16
C LEU A 135 -4.10 3.73 -10.38
N ARG A 136 -4.02 5.06 -10.41
CA ARG A 136 -2.74 5.76 -10.64
C ARG A 136 -1.68 5.42 -9.58
N GLY A 137 -2.09 5.13 -8.37
CA GLY A 137 -1.22 4.72 -7.26
C GLY A 137 -0.91 3.23 -7.21
N VAL A 138 -1.44 2.43 -8.16
CA VAL A 138 -1.20 0.98 -8.21
C VAL A 138 0.03 0.71 -9.07
N SER A 139 1.14 0.37 -8.41
CA SER A 139 2.43 0.13 -9.08
C SER A 139 2.59 -1.30 -9.60
N ALA A 140 1.94 -2.26 -8.95
CA ALA A 140 2.01 -3.68 -9.31
C ALA A 140 0.71 -4.39 -8.96
N THR A 141 0.39 -5.43 -9.71
CA THR A 141 -0.77 -6.30 -9.47
C THR A 141 -0.47 -7.73 -9.89
N ASP A 142 -1.24 -8.67 -9.33
CA ASP A 142 -1.32 -10.05 -9.79
C ASP A 142 -2.71 -10.36 -10.39
N ILE A 143 -2.88 -11.56 -10.90
CA ILE A 143 -4.16 -12.00 -11.49
C ILE A 143 -5.29 -11.94 -10.45
N SER A 144 -5.02 -12.34 -9.21
CA SER A 144 -6.00 -12.33 -8.13
C SER A 144 -6.46 -10.91 -7.77
N GLY A 145 -5.53 -9.94 -7.78
CA GLY A 145 -5.82 -8.53 -7.56
C GLY A 145 -6.77 -7.98 -8.62
N VAL A 146 -6.50 -8.27 -9.90
CA VAL A 146 -7.38 -7.83 -11.01
C VAL A 146 -8.75 -8.50 -10.92
N GLN A 147 -8.81 -9.81 -10.69
CA GLN A 147 -10.08 -10.54 -10.56
C GLN A 147 -10.93 -9.99 -9.40
N THR A 148 -10.31 -9.74 -8.26
CA THR A 148 -11.00 -9.16 -7.10
C THR A 148 -11.51 -7.75 -7.40
N LEU A 149 -10.72 -6.95 -8.09
CA LEU A 149 -11.14 -5.60 -8.51
C LEU A 149 -12.37 -5.66 -9.41
N MET A 150 -12.38 -6.59 -10.39
CA MET A 150 -13.52 -6.81 -11.28
C MET A 150 -14.77 -7.27 -10.52
N GLU A 151 -14.60 -8.22 -9.58
CA GLU A 151 -15.70 -8.70 -8.74
C GLU A 151 -16.31 -7.55 -7.94
N VAL A 152 -15.48 -6.70 -7.34
CA VAL A 152 -15.94 -5.53 -6.59
C VAL A 152 -16.64 -4.53 -7.49
N CYS A 153 -16.11 -4.26 -8.69
CA CYS A 153 -16.78 -3.38 -9.66
C CYS A 153 -18.16 -3.93 -10.06
N ALA A 154 -18.26 -5.23 -10.28
CA ALA A 154 -19.54 -5.87 -10.60
C ALA A 154 -20.56 -5.79 -9.44
N LEU A 155 -20.11 -5.99 -8.20
CA LEU A 155 -20.94 -5.84 -7.01
C LEU A 155 -21.44 -4.40 -6.81
N ILE A 156 -20.59 -3.41 -7.09
CA ILE A 156 -20.97 -1.99 -7.02
C ILE A 156 -21.97 -1.65 -8.15
N ALA A 157 -21.75 -2.16 -9.36
CA ALA A 157 -22.65 -1.97 -10.48
C ALA A 157 -24.06 -2.56 -10.20
N GLN A 158 -24.14 -3.68 -9.48
CA GLN A 158 -25.43 -4.26 -9.03
C GLN A 158 -26.20 -3.33 -8.08
N LYS A 159 -25.52 -2.40 -7.39
CA LYS A 159 -26.15 -1.35 -6.57
C LYS A 159 -26.65 -0.16 -7.40
N GLY A 160 -26.55 -0.22 -8.72
CA GLY A 160 -26.98 0.85 -9.63
C GLY A 160 -25.96 1.94 -9.87
N VAL A 161 -24.71 1.77 -9.42
CA VAL A 161 -23.62 2.72 -9.59
C VAL A 161 -22.79 2.36 -10.81
N THR A 162 -22.58 3.29 -11.73
CA THR A 162 -21.70 3.10 -12.88
C THR A 162 -20.23 3.22 -12.45
N VAL A 163 -19.43 2.19 -12.66
CA VAL A 163 -18.00 2.19 -12.28
C VAL A 163 -17.13 2.47 -13.49
N SER A 164 -16.24 3.46 -13.37
CA SER A 164 -15.23 3.79 -14.38
C SER A 164 -13.84 3.66 -13.78
N ILE A 165 -12.94 2.97 -14.48
CA ILE A 165 -11.55 2.79 -14.05
C ILE A 165 -10.65 3.75 -14.83
N CYS A 166 -9.74 4.45 -14.15
CA CYS A 166 -8.80 5.35 -14.78
C CYS A 166 -7.40 5.24 -14.18
N GLY A 167 -6.40 5.73 -14.91
CA GLY A 167 -5.01 5.81 -14.42
C GLY A 167 -4.30 4.46 -14.30
N VAL A 168 -4.65 3.50 -15.16
CA VAL A 168 -4.00 2.19 -15.19
C VAL A 168 -2.60 2.32 -15.78
N HIS A 169 -1.57 1.88 -15.03
CA HIS A 169 -0.19 1.80 -15.53
C HIS A 169 -0.04 0.68 -16.57
N GLU A 170 0.89 0.84 -17.52
CA GLU A 170 1.14 -0.14 -18.59
C GLU A 170 1.41 -1.55 -18.04
N ASN A 171 2.17 -1.65 -16.95
CA ASN A 171 2.45 -2.93 -16.28
C ASN A 171 1.18 -3.63 -15.77
N VAL A 172 0.20 -2.85 -15.36
CA VAL A 172 -1.09 -3.33 -14.84
C VAL A 172 -2.06 -3.60 -16.00
N ALA A 173 -2.01 -2.79 -17.05
CA ALA A 173 -2.86 -2.94 -18.24
C ALA A 173 -2.70 -4.30 -18.93
N GLY A 174 -1.48 -4.84 -18.96
CA GLY A 174 -1.22 -6.19 -19.48
C GLY A 174 -1.95 -7.31 -18.75
N PHE A 175 -2.23 -7.14 -17.45
CA PHE A 175 -3.05 -8.10 -16.68
C PHE A 175 -4.54 -7.94 -17.00
N PHE A 176 -5.03 -6.73 -17.20
CA PHE A 176 -6.41 -6.47 -17.61
C PHE A 176 -6.73 -7.10 -18.97
N GLN A 177 -5.82 -7.00 -19.94
CA GLN A 177 -5.97 -7.66 -21.25
C GLN A 177 -6.01 -9.18 -21.13
N LYS A 178 -5.17 -9.78 -20.28
CA LYS A 178 -5.16 -11.24 -20.05
C LYS A 178 -6.44 -11.75 -19.41
N VAL A 179 -7.16 -10.93 -18.66
CA VAL A 179 -8.41 -11.27 -17.98
C VAL A 179 -9.64 -10.92 -18.86
N GLY A 180 -9.42 -10.35 -20.07
CA GLY A 180 -10.49 -10.12 -21.06
C GLY A 180 -11.19 -8.75 -20.91
N LEU A 181 -10.55 -7.80 -20.27
CA LEU A 181 -10.96 -6.40 -20.26
C LEU A 181 -10.20 -5.64 -21.37
N THR A 182 -10.89 -5.31 -22.42
CA THR A 182 -10.48 -4.34 -23.44
C THR A 182 -11.11 -2.98 -23.17
#